data_f93d98c75fcc2c457fa985a47b94a54e
#
_entry.id   f93d98c75fcc2c457fa985a47b94a54e
#
_cell.length_a   1.000
_cell.length_b   1.000
_cell.length_c   1.000
_cell.angle_alpha   90.00
_cell.angle_beta   90.00
_cell.angle_gamma   90.00
#
_symmetry.space_group_name_H-M   'P 1'
#
loop_
_entity.id
_entity.type
_entity.pdbx_description
1 polymer ?
#
loop_
_entity_poly.entity_id
_entity_poly.type
_entity_poly.pdbx_seq_one_letter_code
_entity_poly.pdbx_strand_id
1 'polypeptide(L)'
;MLVIIPRRDINNLRYADTPLMAESQKEMNSLLMWMKEESKKVGLKLSIQKTKIMASSLITSWQIEGETMETVRDFIFLSSKITEDGDCSHKIKRCLLLGRKAMTNLDIILKNRDVTLLTKVRLVKAMVFPVVVYGCESWTIMKAESQRIDAFVLWCWRRLLRVPWTARGSNQSILKEISPGCSLEGMMLKLKLQYFGHLM
;
A
#
# COMPACT_ATOMS: atom_id res chain seq x y z
N MET A 1 -14.71 -7.63 11.99
CA MET A 1 -13.56 -6.78 12.40
C MET A 1 -14.02 -5.33 12.35
N LEU A 2 -13.91 -4.62 13.45
CA LEU A 2 -14.21 -3.20 13.53
C LEU A 2 -12.90 -2.42 13.55
N VAL A 3 -12.81 -1.35 12.77
CA VAL A 3 -11.67 -0.45 12.78
C VAL A 3 -12.19 0.96 13.08
N ILE A 4 -11.69 1.56 14.15
CA ILE A 4 -11.91 2.97 14.46
C ILE A 4 -10.62 3.72 14.24
N ILE A 5 -10.69 4.87 13.58
CA ILE A 5 -9.56 5.78 13.46
C ILE A 5 -9.91 7.05 14.22
N PRO A 6 -9.51 7.16 15.47
CA PRO A 6 -9.59 8.41 16.19
C PRO A 6 -8.51 9.36 15.69
N ARG A 7 -8.89 10.55 15.27
CA ARG A 7 -7.97 11.65 15.03
C ARG A 7 -7.79 12.45 16.30
N ARG A 8 -6.56 12.68 16.69
CA ARG A 8 -6.22 13.51 17.85
C ARG A 8 -5.88 14.93 17.40
N ASP A 9 -6.48 15.92 18.05
CA ASP A 9 -6.07 17.33 17.89
C ASP A 9 -4.97 17.65 18.91
N ILE A 10 -3.76 17.82 18.42
CA ILE A 10 -2.65 18.39 19.19
C ILE A 10 -2.32 19.73 18.51
N ASN A 11 -2.18 20.79 19.30
CA ASN A 11 -1.94 22.14 18.80
C ASN A 11 -0.69 22.30 17.90
N ASN A 12 0.18 21.31 17.80
CA ASN A 12 1.39 21.33 16.95
C ASN A 12 1.72 20.01 16.22
N LEU A 13 0.96 18.93 16.42
CA LEU A 13 1.16 17.65 15.74
C LEU A 13 -0.12 17.26 15.00
N ARG A 14 -0.19 17.59 13.72
CA ARG A 14 -1.37 17.40 12.86
C ARG A 14 -1.67 15.93 12.48
N TYR A 15 -0.90 14.95 12.96
CA TYR A 15 -1.00 13.56 12.54
C TYR A 15 -0.78 12.59 13.72
N ALA A 16 -1.84 12.36 14.48
CA ALA A 16 -1.89 11.21 15.39
C ALA A 16 -3.14 10.37 15.07
N ASP A 17 -3.20 9.84 13.85
CA ASP A 17 -4.22 8.86 13.49
C ASP A 17 -3.82 7.51 14.12
N THR A 18 -4.66 6.94 14.98
CA THR A 18 -4.40 5.66 15.62
C THR A 18 -5.52 4.69 15.23
N PRO A 19 -5.26 3.63 14.46
CA PRO A 19 -6.28 2.62 14.20
C PRO A 19 -6.49 1.76 15.46
N LEU A 20 -7.74 1.55 15.82
CA LEU A 20 -8.16 0.56 16.81
C LEU A 20 -8.88 -0.57 16.10
N MET A 21 -8.59 -1.80 16.47
CA MET A 21 -9.22 -2.99 15.91
C MET A 21 -9.85 -3.80 17.03
N ALA A 22 -11.07 -4.28 16.81
CA ALA A 22 -11.75 -5.18 17.73
C ALA A 22 -12.66 -6.15 16.98
N GLU A 23 -13.00 -7.25 17.62
CA GLU A 23 -13.89 -8.26 17.05
C GLU A 23 -15.35 -7.97 17.37
N SER A 24 -15.61 -7.23 18.45
CA SER A 24 -16.95 -6.87 18.89
C SER A 24 -17.12 -5.39 19.21
N GLN A 25 -18.38 -4.92 19.17
CA GLN A 25 -18.74 -3.56 19.52
C GLN A 25 -18.41 -3.22 20.99
N LYS A 26 -18.60 -4.19 21.90
CA LYS A 26 -18.31 -3.99 23.32
C LYS A 26 -16.81 -3.78 23.56
N GLU A 27 -16.00 -4.60 22.93
CA GLU A 27 -14.55 -4.51 23.00
C GLU A 27 -14.04 -3.18 22.43
N MET A 28 -14.57 -2.78 21.28
CA MET A 28 -14.22 -1.52 20.65
C MET A 28 -14.57 -0.31 21.53
N ASN A 29 -15.74 -0.31 22.17
CA ASN A 29 -16.12 0.74 23.11
C ASN A 29 -15.16 0.80 24.31
N SER A 30 -14.79 -0.35 24.85
CA SER A 30 -13.84 -0.42 25.97
C SER A 30 -12.46 0.12 25.58
N LEU A 31 -11.96 -0.25 24.41
CA LEU A 31 -10.67 0.25 23.88
C LEU A 31 -10.72 1.77 23.64
N LEU A 32 -11.82 2.28 23.11
CA LEU A 32 -11.97 3.70 22.83
C LEU A 32 -12.03 4.52 24.13
N MET A 33 -12.78 4.05 25.12
CA MET A 33 -12.87 4.70 26.42
C MET A 33 -11.51 4.70 27.13
N TRP A 34 -10.83 3.56 27.16
CA TRP A 34 -9.49 3.47 27.69
C TRP A 34 -8.54 4.44 26.99
N MET A 35 -8.53 4.48 25.65
CA MET A 35 -7.68 5.38 24.90
C MET A 35 -8.02 6.86 25.16
N LYS A 36 -9.30 7.18 25.36
CA LYS A 36 -9.75 8.54 25.71
C LYS A 36 -9.17 8.98 27.07
N GLU A 37 -9.21 8.08 28.06
CA GLU A 37 -8.67 8.35 29.40
C GLU A 37 -7.15 8.52 29.38
N GLU A 38 -6.42 7.61 28.73
CA GLU A 38 -4.98 7.70 28.59
C GLU A 38 -4.55 8.95 27.80
N SER A 39 -5.31 9.32 26.79
CA SER A 39 -5.04 10.53 26.01
C SER A 39 -5.19 11.81 26.85
N LYS A 40 -6.18 11.86 27.75
CA LYS A 40 -6.38 12.99 28.66
C LYS A 40 -5.19 13.21 29.60
N LYS A 41 -4.55 12.13 30.08
CA LYS A 41 -3.39 12.20 30.97
C LYS A 41 -2.19 12.94 30.33
N VAL A 42 -2.08 12.86 29.00
CA VAL A 42 -1.01 13.54 28.23
C VAL A 42 -1.51 14.82 27.52
N GLY A 43 -2.68 15.35 27.93
CA GLY A 43 -3.22 16.58 27.39
C GLY A 43 -3.85 16.49 26.00
N LEU A 44 -4.09 15.26 25.49
CA LEU A 44 -4.69 15.02 24.18
C LEU A 44 -6.19 14.85 24.27
N LYS A 45 -6.93 15.45 23.34
CA LYS A 45 -8.39 15.28 23.22
C LYS A 45 -8.70 14.41 22.00
N LEU A 46 -9.56 13.41 22.20
CA LEU A 46 -10.14 12.63 21.13
C LEU A 46 -11.21 13.48 20.42
N SER A 47 -11.11 13.61 19.10
CA SER A 47 -12.15 14.29 18.32
C SER A 47 -13.15 13.27 17.79
N ILE A 48 -14.34 13.20 18.39
CA ILE A 48 -15.39 12.26 17.97
C ILE A 48 -15.85 12.58 16.55
N GLN A 49 -15.98 13.86 16.19
CA GLN A 49 -16.40 14.29 14.85
C GLN A 49 -15.41 13.86 13.72
N LYS A 50 -14.14 13.70 14.06
CA LYS A 50 -13.11 13.24 13.10
C LYS A 50 -12.85 11.74 13.15
N THR A 51 -13.46 11.06 14.12
CA THR A 51 -13.32 9.61 14.30
C THR A 51 -14.30 8.91 13.37
N LYS A 52 -13.80 7.93 12.62
CA LYS A 52 -14.57 7.15 11.65
C LYS A 52 -14.57 5.69 12.03
N ILE A 53 -15.71 5.04 11.81
CA ILE A 53 -15.88 3.61 12.06
C ILE A 53 -16.01 2.89 10.74
N MET A 54 -15.28 1.80 10.58
CA MET A 54 -15.44 0.85 9.49
C MET A 54 -15.76 -0.52 10.09
N ALA A 55 -16.78 -1.18 9.60
CA ALA A 55 -17.18 -2.50 10.05
C ALA A 55 -17.42 -3.42 8.86
N SER A 56 -17.01 -4.68 8.98
CA SER A 56 -17.28 -5.73 7.98
C SER A 56 -18.72 -6.26 8.00
N SER A 57 -19.56 -5.77 8.92
CA SER A 57 -20.98 -6.07 9.02
C SER A 57 -21.81 -4.81 8.94
N LEU A 58 -23.05 -4.90 8.47
CA LEU A 58 -23.98 -3.77 8.39
C LEU A 58 -24.25 -3.22 9.81
N ILE A 59 -23.53 -2.14 10.15
CA ILE A 59 -23.80 -1.34 11.34
C ILE A 59 -24.51 -0.08 10.87
N THR A 60 -25.77 0.06 11.28
CA THR A 60 -26.64 1.17 10.85
C THR A 60 -26.37 2.47 11.62
N SER A 61 -25.94 2.39 12.87
CA SER A 61 -25.55 3.56 13.67
C SER A 61 -24.67 3.14 14.84
N TRP A 62 -23.70 3.98 15.15
CA TRP A 62 -22.88 3.83 16.34
C TRP A 62 -22.90 5.12 17.14
N GLN A 63 -23.21 5.01 18.42
CA GLN A 63 -23.21 6.15 19.33
C GLN A 63 -22.18 5.96 20.44
N ILE A 64 -21.42 7.01 20.70
CA ILE A 64 -20.48 7.08 21.81
C ILE A 64 -20.81 8.36 22.59
N GLU A 65 -21.13 8.20 23.86
CA GLU A 65 -21.52 9.32 24.76
C GLU A 65 -22.66 10.22 24.19
N GLY A 66 -23.58 9.63 23.43
CA GLY A 66 -24.72 10.37 22.84
C GLY A 66 -24.38 11.04 21.48
N GLU A 67 -23.16 11.01 21.04
CA GLU A 67 -22.78 11.48 19.70
C GLU A 67 -22.76 10.33 18.69
N THR A 68 -23.37 10.55 17.52
CA THR A 68 -23.39 9.57 16.43
C THR A 68 -22.11 9.66 15.65
N MET A 69 -21.45 8.52 15.45
CA MET A 69 -20.22 8.45 14.70
C MET A 69 -20.46 8.14 13.22
N GLU A 70 -19.61 8.71 12.36
CA GLU A 70 -19.66 8.46 10.92
C GLU A 70 -19.18 7.03 10.61
N THR A 71 -20.06 6.24 10.01
CA THR A 71 -19.71 4.92 9.49
C THR A 71 -19.26 5.06 8.03
N VAL A 72 -18.09 4.55 7.71
CA VAL A 72 -17.50 4.65 6.37
C VAL A 72 -17.18 3.26 5.82
N ARG A 73 -17.28 3.11 4.50
CA ARG A 73 -16.88 1.89 3.78
C ARG A 73 -15.41 1.87 3.40
N ASP A 74 -14.80 3.03 3.38
CA ASP A 74 -13.38 3.18 3.09
C ASP A 74 -12.81 4.41 3.79
N PHE A 75 -11.52 4.39 4.06
CA PHE A 75 -10.80 5.53 4.59
C PHE A 75 -9.34 5.54 4.13
N ILE A 76 -8.69 6.69 4.24
CA ILE A 76 -7.27 6.84 3.91
C ILE A 76 -6.47 6.84 5.20
N PHE A 77 -5.61 5.83 5.37
CA PHE A 77 -4.67 5.72 6.47
C PHE A 77 -3.24 5.67 5.92
N LEU A 78 -2.37 6.56 6.40
CA LEU A 78 -0.99 6.69 5.94
C LEU A 78 -0.86 6.67 4.40
N SER A 79 -1.70 7.44 3.72
CA SER A 79 -1.79 7.50 2.24
C SER A 79 -2.23 6.20 1.55
N SER A 80 -2.69 5.20 2.30
CA SER A 80 -3.29 3.97 1.77
C SER A 80 -4.79 4.00 1.94
N LYS A 81 -5.52 3.69 0.89
CA LYS A 81 -6.98 3.49 0.97
C LYS A 81 -7.22 2.10 1.54
N ILE A 82 -7.90 2.03 2.67
CA ILE A 82 -8.38 0.80 3.29
C ILE A 82 -9.87 0.71 3.02
N THR A 83 -10.33 -0.42 2.54
CA THR A 83 -11.70 -0.71 2.17
C THR A 83 -12.25 -1.84 3.02
N GLU A 84 -13.56 -1.87 3.19
CA GLU A 84 -14.27 -2.90 3.97
C GLU A 84 -14.03 -4.32 3.43
N ASP A 85 -13.95 -4.46 2.11
CA ASP A 85 -13.70 -5.72 1.40
C ASP A 85 -12.21 -6.08 1.27
N GLY A 86 -11.31 -5.23 1.76
CA GLY A 86 -9.86 -5.44 1.66
C GLY A 86 -9.32 -5.34 0.22
N ASP A 87 -10.05 -4.70 -0.71
CA ASP A 87 -9.61 -4.51 -2.10
C ASP A 87 -8.41 -3.56 -2.18
N CYS A 88 -7.28 -4.12 -2.58
CA CYS A 88 -6.02 -3.39 -2.78
C CYS A 88 -5.83 -2.90 -4.23
N SER A 89 -6.77 -3.16 -5.14
CA SER A 89 -6.59 -2.88 -6.58
C SER A 89 -6.30 -1.40 -6.86
N HIS A 90 -6.94 -0.51 -6.13
CA HIS A 90 -6.72 0.94 -6.23
C HIS A 90 -5.29 1.34 -5.82
N LYS A 91 -4.79 0.77 -4.73
CA LYS A 91 -3.42 1.01 -4.25
C LYS A 91 -2.40 0.47 -5.24
N ILE A 92 -2.61 -0.75 -5.72
CA ILE A 92 -1.74 -1.40 -6.71
C ILE A 92 -1.68 -0.55 -7.99
N LYS A 93 -2.81 -0.13 -8.54
CA LYS A 93 -2.87 0.74 -9.73
C LYS A 93 -2.07 2.04 -9.52
N ARG A 94 -2.21 2.67 -8.35
CA ARG A 94 -1.46 3.90 -8.01
C ARG A 94 0.05 3.62 -7.94
N CYS A 95 0.48 2.55 -7.28
CA CYS A 95 1.89 2.18 -7.19
C CYS A 95 2.49 1.87 -8.57
N LEU A 96 1.76 1.17 -9.45
CA LEU A 96 2.18 0.91 -10.82
C LEU A 96 2.31 2.21 -11.63
N LEU A 97 1.40 3.18 -11.44
CA LEU A 97 1.49 4.50 -12.08
C LEU A 97 2.74 5.26 -11.62
N LEU A 98 3.02 5.27 -10.32
CA LEU A 98 4.23 5.89 -9.76
C LEU A 98 5.49 5.20 -10.27
N GLY A 99 5.49 3.86 -10.36
CA GLY A 99 6.58 3.09 -10.96
C GLY A 99 6.81 3.44 -12.43
N ARG A 100 5.75 3.65 -13.21
CA ARG A 100 5.88 4.15 -14.60
C ARG A 100 6.52 5.53 -14.66
N LYS A 101 6.13 6.43 -13.77
CA LYS A 101 6.74 7.76 -13.67
C LYS A 101 8.23 7.67 -13.29
N ALA A 102 8.57 6.85 -12.30
CA ALA A 102 9.96 6.59 -11.92
C ALA A 102 10.78 6.03 -13.09
N MET A 103 10.23 5.06 -13.83
CA MET A 103 10.88 4.50 -15.02
C MET A 103 11.10 5.54 -16.11
N THR A 104 10.16 6.47 -16.30
CA THR A 104 10.27 7.56 -17.28
C THR A 104 11.38 8.55 -16.87
N ASN A 105 11.51 8.84 -15.58
CA ASN A 105 12.58 9.71 -15.09
C ASN A 105 13.99 9.13 -15.31
N LEU A 106 14.10 7.81 -15.42
CA LEU A 106 15.35 7.11 -15.71
C LEU A 106 15.69 7.07 -17.22
N ASP A 107 14.81 7.53 -18.10
CA ASP A 107 14.97 7.39 -19.56
C ASP A 107 16.31 7.89 -20.09
N ILE A 108 16.82 9.00 -19.57
CA ILE A 108 18.11 9.57 -19.99
C ILE A 108 19.23 8.56 -19.75
N ILE A 109 19.26 7.96 -18.56
CA ILE A 109 20.30 6.98 -18.18
C ILE A 109 20.09 5.66 -18.94
N LEU A 110 18.84 5.21 -19.06
CA LEU A 110 18.51 3.96 -19.75
C LEU A 110 18.80 4.04 -21.26
N LYS A 111 18.74 5.25 -21.86
CA LYS A 111 19.10 5.49 -23.26
C LYS A 111 20.59 5.62 -23.49
N ASN A 112 21.38 5.91 -22.47
CA ASN A 112 22.84 6.02 -22.61
C ASN A 112 23.44 4.69 -23.03
N ARG A 113 24.33 4.70 -24.06
CA ARG A 113 25.03 3.52 -24.59
C ARG A 113 26.22 3.10 -23.73
N ASP A 114 26.82 4.03 -22.99
CA ASP A 114 27.97 3.77 -22.13
C ASP A 114 27.63 2.99 -20.86
N VAL A 115 26.32 2.99 -20.50
CA VAL A 115 25.85 2.24 -19.33
C VAL A 115 25.50 0.82 -19.72
N THR A 116 26.14 -0.15 -19.07
CA THR A 116 25.95 -1.57 -19.35
C THR A 116 24.51 -2.03 -19.02
N LEU A 117 24.04 -3.08 -19.70
CA LEU A 117 22.73 -3.67 -19.47
C LEU A 117 22.55 -4.08 -18.00
N LEU A 118 23.56 -4.71 -17.41
CA LEU A 118 23.54 -5.13 -16.01
C LEU A 118 23.31 -3.95 -15.05
N THR A 119 23.99 -2.83 -15.28
CA THR A 119 23.84 -1.61 -14.49
C THR A 119 22.44 -1.03 -14.63
N LYS A 120 21.88 -1.01 -15.84
CA LYS A 120 20.51 -0.56 -16.10
C LYS A 120 19.49 -1.43 -15.37
N VAL A 121 19.65 -2.74 -15.36
CA VAL A 121 18.81 -3.69 -14.63
C VAL A 121 18.87 -3.42 -13.12
N ARG A 122 20.08 -3.21 -12.59
CA ARG A 122 20.26 -2.86 -11.16
C ARG A 122 19.57 -1.55 -10.80
N LEU A 123 19.69 -0.52 -11.65
CA LEU A 123 19.00 0.77 -11.45
C LEU A 123 17.47 0.61 -11.41
N VAL A 124 16.89 -0.13 -12.34
CA VAL A 124 15.44 -0.37 -12.34
C VAL A 124 15.02 -1.09 -11.06
N LYS A 125 15.75 -2.12 -10.64
CA LYS A 125 15.48 -2.84 -9.39
C LYS A 125 15.62 -1.96 -8.14
N ALA A 126 16.58 -1.06 -8.11
CA ALA A 126 16.85 -0.21 -6.95
C ALA A 126 15.94 1.02 -6.87
N MET A 127 15.49 1.58 -7.99
CA MET A 127 14.79 2.85 -8.03
C MET A 127 13.30 2.74 -8.43
N VAL A 128 12.94 1.74 -9.22
CA VAL A 128 11.55 1.58 -9.69
C VAL A 128 10.78 0.57 -8.85
N PHE A 129 11.36 -0.59 -8.60
CA PHE A 129 10.67 -1.66 -7.87
C PHE A 129 10.29 -1.29 -6.44
N PRO A 130 11.12 -0.62 -5.62
CA PRO A 130 10.73 -0.21 -4.28
C PRO A 130 9.51 0.74 -4.26
N VAL A 131 9.39 1.60 -5.28
CA VAL A 131 8.21 2.47 -5.45
C VAL A 131 6.94 1.65 -5.69
N VAL A 132 7.06 0.58 -6.47
CA VAL A 132 5.93 -0.29 -6.81
C VAL A 132 5.51 -1.16 -5.64
N VAL A 133 6.47 -1.72 -4.90
CA VAL A 133 6.18 -2.65 -3.78
C VAL A 133 5.95 -1.93 -2.44
N TYR A 134 5.95 -0.61 -2.43
CA TYR A 134 5.74 0.15 -1.19
C TYR A 134 4.41 -0.17 -0.53
N GLY A 135 4.46 -0.74 0.68
CA GLY A 135 3.30 -1.16 1.47
C GLY A 135 2.62 -2.41 0.92
N CYS A 136 3.34 -3.27 0.17
CA CYS A 136 2.79 -4.49 -0.41
C CYS A 136 2.57 -5.60 0.63
N GLU A 137 3.08 -5.44 1.84
CA GLU A 137 2.97 -6.40 2.94
C GLU A 137 1.49 -6.70 3.26
N SER A 138 0.67 -5.65 3.25
CA SER A 138 -0.77 -5.73 3.54
C SER A 138 -1.64 -6.05 2.32
N TRP A 139 -1.06 -6.21 1.11
CA TRP A 139 -1.89 -6.39 -0.08
C TRP A 139 -2.44 -7.81 -0.20
N THR A 140 -3.76 -7.89 -0.38
CA THR A 140 -4.41 -9.10 -0.88
C THR A 140 -4.37 -9.07 -2.39
N ILE A 141 -3.46 -9.86 -3.00
CA ILE A 141 -3.24 -9.86 -4.44
C ILE A 141 -4.12 -10.95 -5.07
N MET A 142 -5.08 -10.53 -5.85
CA MET A 142 -5.89 -11.43 -6.67
C MET A 142 -5.20 -11.67 -8.02
N LYS A 143 -5.68 -12.66 -8.78
CA LYS A 143 -5.12 -13.03 -10.08
C LYS A 143 -5.06 -11.86 -11.08
N ALA A 144 -6.06 -10.99 -11.07
CA ALA A 144 -6.09 -9.81 -11.96
C ALA A 144 -4.99 -8.79 -11.61
N GLU A 145 -4.69 -8.61 -10.32
CA GLU A 145 -3.64 -7.73 -9.86
C GLU A 145 -2.26 -8.30 -10.16
N SER A 146 -2.06 -9.61 -9.96
CA SER A 146 -0.82 -10.31 -10.36
C SER A 146 -0.54 -10.11 -11.84
N GLN A 147 -1.52 -10.31 -12.72
CA GLN A 147 -1.37 -10.08 -14.15
C GLN A 147 -0.99 -8.63 -14.50
N ARG A 148 -1.54 -7.65 -13.78
CA ARG A 148 -1.18 -6.23 -13.98
C ARG A 148 0.26 -5.94 -13.56
N ILE A 149 0.70 -6.54 -12.46
CA ILE A 149 2.08 -6.42 -11.97
C ILE A 149 3.05 -7.04 -12.97
N ASP A 150 2.74 -8.23 -13.48
CA ASP A 150 3.56 -8.91 -14.48
C ASP A 150 3.65 -8.11 -15.78
N ALA A 151 2.52 -7.58 -16.25
CA ALA A 151 2.49 -6.71 -17.42
C ALA A 151 3.33 -5.44 -17.24
N PHE A 152 3.34 -4.86 -16.04
CA PHE A 152 4.20 -3.71 -15.71
C PHE A 152 5.68 -4.09 -15.74
N VAL A 153 6.05 -5.22 -15.16
CA VAL A 153 7.44 -5.71 -15.15
C VAL A 153 7.94 -5.94 -16.58
N LEU A 154 7.14 -6.60 -17.41
CA LEU A 154 7.46 -6.79 -18.83
C LEU A 154 7.57 -5.47 -19.57
N TRP A 155 6.71 -4.49 -19.29
CA TRP A 155 6.81 -3.16 -19.86
C TRP A 155 8.14 -2.48 -19.48
N CYS A 156 8.57 -2.59 -18.22
CA CYS A 156 9.86 -2.05 -17.78
C CYS A 156 11.03 -2.66 -18.57
N TRP A 157 11.05 -3.99 -18.73
CA TRP A 157 12.11 -4.70 -19.42
C TRP A 157 12.11 -4.41 -20.93
N ARG A 158 10.93 -4.37 -21.58
CA ARG A 158 10.84 -3.97 -22.98
C ARG A 158 11.36 -2.55 -23.21
N ARG A 159 11.02 -1.61 -22.32
CA ARG A 159 11.49 -0.23 -22.39
C ARG A 159 13.01 -0.15 -22.20
N LEU A 160 13.57 -0.91 -21.27
CA LEU A 160 15.01 -0.99 -21.02
C LEU A 160 15.76 -1.55 -22.23
N LEU A 161 15.26 -2.63 -22.86
CA LEU A 161 15.83 -3.26 -24.04
C LEU A 161 15.49 -2.51 -25.34
N ARG A 162 14.65 -1.48 -25.29
CA ARG A 162 14.14 -0.74 -26.46
C ARG A 162 13.39 -1.62 -27.47
N VAL A 163 12.74 -2.66 -26.98
CA VAL A 163 11.92 -3.53 -27.81
C VAL A 163 10.51 -2.93 -27.90
N PRO A 164 10.08 -2.47 -29.08
CA PRO A 164 8.74 -1.92 -29.25
C PRO A 164 7.68 -2.98 -28.99
N TRP A 165 6.50 -2.55 -28.56
CA TRP A 165 5.37 -3.44 -28.32
C TRP A 165 4.98 -4.29 -29.56
N THR A 166 5.14 -3.70 -30.74
CA THR A 166 4.84 -4.34 -32.04
C THR A 166 5.87 -5.40 -32.45
N ALA A 167 7.03 -5.46 -31.82
CA ALA A 167 8.03 -6.47 -32.11
C ALA A 167 7.54 -7.86 -31.67
N ARG A 168 7.68 -8.85 -32.54
CA ARG A 168 7.27 -10.26 -32.32
C ARG A 168 8.11 -11.04 -31.31
N GLY A 169 8.88 -10.35 -30.46
CA GLY A 169 9.64 -10.99 -29.38
C GLY A 169 8.73 -11.58 -28.30
N SER A 170 8.92 -12.85 -27.96
CA SER A 170 8.18 -13.48 -26.88
C SER A 170 8.55 -12.88 -25.51
N ASN A 171 7.63 -12.88 -24.56
CA ASN A 171 7.90 -12.42 -23.19
C ASN A 171 9.03 -13.25 -22.55
N GLN A 172 9.12 -14.54 -22.88
CA GLN A 172 10.19 -15.43 -22.41
C GLN A 172 11.57 -15.03 -22.92
N SER A 173 11.69 -14.58 -24.20
CA SER A 173 12.97 -14.10 -24.73
C SER A 173 13.46 -12.84 -24.01
N ILE A 174 12.54 -11.90 -23.71
CA ILE A 174 12.83 -10.69 -22.92
C ILE A 174 13.35 -11.06 -21.52
N LEU A 175 12.67 -11.98 -20.85
CA LEU A 175 13.04 -12.42 -19.51
C LEU A 175 14.38 -13.17 -19.49
N LYS A 176 14.67 -13.99 -20.50
CA LYS A 176 15.96 -14.66 -20.64
C LYS A 176 17.12 -13.67 -20.81
N GLU A 177 16.94 -12.64 -21.63
CA GLU A 177 17.94 -11.62 -21.88
C GLU A 177 18.27 -10.78 -20.63
N ILE A 178 17.23 -10.40 -19.87
CA ILE A 178 17.40 -9.66 -18.62
C ILE A 178 17.98 -10.55 -17.50
N SER A 179 17.67 -11.85 -17.51
CA SER A 179 18.00 -12.82 -16.44
C SER A 179 17.76 -12.22 -15.04
N PRO A 180 16.53 -11.79 -14.70
CA PRO A 180 16.27 -11.16 -13.43
C PRO A 180 16.41 -12.22 -12.33
N GLY A 181 17.49 -12.20 -11.56
CA GLY A 181 17.73 -13.17 -10.47
C GLY A 181 16.64 -13.21 -9.41
N CYS A 182 15.76 -12.19 -9.37
CA CYS A 182 14.57 -12.15 -8.52
C CYS A 182 13.44 -11.45 -9.27
N SER A 183 12.27 -12.08 -9.33
CA SER A 183 11.04 -11.48 -9.85
C SER A 183 10.50 -10.41 -8.88
N LEU A 184 9.67 -9.49 -9.37
CA LEU A 184 8.99 -8.52 -8.51
C LEU A 184 8.07 -9.24 -7.51
N GLU A 185 7.41 -10.30 -7.93
CA GLU A 185 6.60 -11.16 -7.07
C GLU A 185 7.42 -11.80 -5.94
N GLY A 186 8.61 -12.33 -6.25
CA GLY A 186 9.53 -12.85 -5.24
C GLY A 186 10.00 -11.79 -4.24
N MET A 187 10.21 -10.55 -4.69
CA MET A 187 10.50 -9.41 -3.81
C MET A 187 9.32 -9.10 -2.88
N MET A 188 8.10 -9.08 -3.40
CA MET A 188 6.88 -8.85 -2.61
C MET A 188 6.67 -9.95 -1.58
N LEU A 189 6.86 -11.22 -1.96
CA LEU A 189 6.77 -12.34 -1.05
C LEU A 189 7.81 -12.25 0.08
N LYS A 190 9.06 -11.89 -0.26
CA LYS A 190 10.11 -11.66 0.73
C LYS A 190 9.72 -10.58 1.73
N LEU A 191 9.19 -9.43 1.27
CA LEU A 191 8.75 -8.34 2.14
C LEU A 191 7.61 -8.78 3.06
N LYS A 192 6.63 -9.52 2.54
CA LYS A 192 5.55 -10.10 3.34
C LYS A 192 6.08 -11.03 4.43
N LEU A 193 6.97 -11.95 4.08
CA LEU A 193 7.56 -12.89 5.05
C LEU A 193 8.39 -12.17 6.12
N GLN A 194 9.15 -11.13 5.74
CA GLN A 194 9.87 -10.30 6.69
C GLN A 194 8.92 -9.58 7.65
N TYR A 195 7.84 -9.00 7.14
CA TYR A 195 6.85 -8.33 7.97
C TYR A 195 6.20 -9.28 8.98
N PHE A 196 5.77 -10.46 8.53
CA PHE A 196 5.20 -11.48 9.44
C PHE A 196 6.23 -12.01 10.44
N GLY A 197 7.48 -12.18 10.05
CA GLY A 197 8.55 -12.59 10.96
C GLY A 197 8.88 -11.57 12.05
N HIS A 198 8.55 -10.28 11.87
CA HIS A 198 8.67 -9.26 12.92
C HIS A 198 7.46 -9.20 13.85
N LEU A 199 6.33 -9.77 13.46
CA LEU A 199 5.10 -9.81 14.27
C LEU A 199 5.04 -11.03 15.20
N MET A 200 5.85 -12.06 14.95
CA MET A 200 5.98 -13.30 15.75
C MET A 200 7.11 -13.16 16.76
#